data_2a5a33c3792d67de746db7c03db460f3
#
_entry.id   2a5a33c3792d67de746db7c03db460f3
#
_cell.length_a   1.000
_cell.length_b   1.000
_cell.length_c   1.000
_cell.angle_alpha   90.00
_cell.angle_beta   90.00
_cell.angle_gamma   90.00
#
_symmetry.space_group_name_H-M   'P 1'
#
loop_
_entity.id
_entity.type
_entity.pdbx_description
1 polymer ?
#
loop_
_entity_poly.entity_id
_entity_poly.type
_entity_poly.pdbx_seq_one_letter_code
_entity_poly.pdbx_strand_id
1 'polypeptide(L)'
;MILSIVIPFCDSDYQFLDGAVNSIKKHVKFDDYEIIAVDNREKEKSTINIEDIKIVSKGYNLGCFEGRKFGVQNSQGKFIWNFDVDDLMVGDLLREDIKEDADVLQMFYIYNTGQKHDKKMLPIEYGINVWSRLYKSEILKNFYSKLERPVNIFLREDLILFDAVRKSARVWKYIPKVIYEYNFKNATYNKDRKVKDVREANFEDYKYVYEETSMV
;
A
#
# COMPACT_ATOMS: atom_id res chain seq x y z
N MET A 1 3.15 4.09 -18.51
CA MET A 1 2.90 4.50 -17.12
C MET A 1 4.00 4.01 -16.23
N ILE A 2 4.60 4.88 -15.44
CA ILE A 2 5.72 4.50 -14.57
C ILE A 2 5.26 4.12 -13.17
N LEU A 3 4.25 4.79 -12.63
CA LEU A 3 3.80 4.61 -11.26
C LEU A 3 2.28 4.46 -11.18
N SER A 4 1.81 3.44 -10.47
CA SER A 4 0.42 3.34 -10.00
C SER A 4 0.39 3.48 -8.48
N ILE A 5 -0.45 4.38 -7.97
CA ILE A 5 -0.64 4.61 -6.54
C ILE A 5 -2.01 4.03 -6.17
N VAL A 6 -2.01 2.98 -5.35
CA VAL A 6 -3.20 2.23 -4.96
C VAL A 6 -3.62 2.64 -3.56
N ILE A 7 -4.86 3.16 -3.44
CA ILE A 7 -5.43 3.68 -2.20
C ILE A 7 -6.71 2.92 -1.86
N PRO A 8 -6.66 1.85 -1.06
CA PRO A 8 -7.88 1.23 -0.55
C PRO A 8 -8.47 2.09 0.57
N PHE A 9 -9.79 2.24 0.56
CA PHE A 9 -10.53 2.98 1.60
C PHE A 9 -11.91 2.35 1.85
N CYS A 10 -12.47 2.59 3.02
CA CYS A 10 -13.79 2.10 3.42
C CYS A 10 -14.66 3.22 4.03
N ASP A 11 -15.86 2.89 4.55
CA ASP A 11 -16.77 3.88 5.12
C ASP A 11 -16.15 4.74 6.25
N SER A 12 -15.27 4.15 7.06
CA SER A 12 -14.69 4.83 8.23
C SER A 12 -13.59 5.84 7.88
N ASP A 13 -12.96 5.69 6.73
CA ASP A 13 -11.78 6.46 6.34
C ASP A 13 -11.94 7.23 5.02
N TYR A 14 -13.09 7.11 4.37
CA TYR A 14 -13.44 7.84 3.16
C TYR A 14 -13.20 9.37 3.28
N GLN A 15 -13.45 9.93 4.45
CA GLN A 15 -13.25 11.35 4.73
C GLN A 15 -11.80 11.84 4.49
N PHE A 16 -10.82 10.93 4.48
CA PHE A 16 -9.40 11.27 4.26
C PHE A 16 -8.99 11.21 2.78
N LEU A 17 -9.80 10.58 1.92
CA LEU A 17 -9.43 10.31 0.52
C LEU A 17 -9.03 11.56 -0.26
N ASP A 18 -9.80 12.65 -0.11
CA ASP A 18 -9.50 13.91 -0.79
C ASP A 18 -8.14 14.50 -0.36
N GLY A 19 -7.85 14.46 0.94
CA GLY A 19 -6.56 14.88 1.49
C GLY A 19 -5.39 14.08 0.95
N ALA A 20 -5.51 12.74 0.93
CA ALA A 20 -4.51 11.84 0.39
C ALA A 20 -4.25 12.14 -1.10
N VAL A 21 -5.30 12.19 -1.92
CA VAL A 21 -5.20 12.45 -3.36
C VAL A 21 -4.58 13.82 -3.65
N ASN A 22 -5.02 14.86 -2.96
CA ASN A 22 -4.48 16.21 -3.14
C ASN A 22 -3.01 16.29 -2.72
N SER A 23 -2.60 15.57 -1.67
CA SER A 23 -1.19 15.50 -1.26
C SER A 23 -0.33 14.82 -2.32
N ILE A 24 -0.81 13.75 -2.94
CA ILE A 24 -0.13 13.04 -4.02
C ILE A 24 0.00 13.93 -5.25
N LYS A 25 -1.08 14.53 -5.72
CA LYS A 25 -1.08 15.46 -6.87
C LYS A 25 -0.14 16.64 -6.68
N LYS A 26 -0.04 17.13 -5.44
CA LYS A 26 0.87 18.22 -5.09
C LYS A 26 2.34 17.81 -5.19
N HIS A 27 2.68 16.59 -4.84
CA HIS A 27 4.07 16.16 -4.60
C HIS A 27 4.64 15.19 -5.64
N VAL A 28 3.84 14.53 -6.47
CA VAL A 28 4.33 13.81 -7.66
C VAL A 28 4.63 14.85 -8.76
N LYS A 29 5.88 14.92 -9.21
CA LYS A 29 6.38 15.95 -10.14
C LYS A 29 6.64 15.41 -11.56
N PHE A 30 5.78 14.53 -12.02
CA PHE A 30 5.77 13.99 -13.40
C PHE A 30 4.36 13.52 -13.74
N ASP A 31 4.03 13.40 -15.02
CA ASP A 31 2.67 13.10 -15.50
C ASP A 31 2.42 11.61 -15.75
N ASP A 32 3.47 10.80 -15.78
CA ASP A 32 3.39 9.36 -16.12
C ASP A 32 3.02 8.51 -14.89
N TYR A 33 1.93 8.88 -14.19
CA TYR A 33 1.39 8.13 -13.04
C TYR A 33 -0.14 8.06 -13.07
N GLU A 34 -0.70 7.15 -12.30
CA GLU A 34 -2.14 7.05 -12.03
C GLU A 34 -2.40 6.89 -10.53
N ILE A 35 -3.57 7.34 -10.09
CA ILE A 35 -4.10 7.09 -8.75
C ILE A 35 -5.30 6.15 -8.91
N ILE A 36 -5.27 5.02 -8.19
CA ILE A 36 -6.34 4.02 -8.19
C ILE A 36 -6.93 3.96 -6.79
N ALA A 37 -8.11 4.56 -6.63
CA ALA A 37 -8.87 4.48 -5.40
C ALA A 37 -9.73 3.22 -5.40
N VAL A 38 -9.51 2.32 -4.42
CA VAL A 38 -10.27 1.07 -4.29
C VAL A 38 -11.38 1.29 -3.26
N ASP A 39 -12.60 1.42 -3.77
CA ASP A 39 -13.79 1.70 -2.96
C ASP A 39 -14.34 0.43 -2.31
N ASN A 40 -14.05 0.27 -1.02
CA ASN A 40 -14.54 -0.81 -0.16
C ASN A 40 -15.73 -0.37 0.73
N ARG A 41 -16.42 0.72 0.41
CA ARG A 41 -17.58 1.16 1.20
C ARG A 41 -18.77 0.21 0.99
N GLU A 42 -19.48 -0.03 2.08
CA GLU A 42 -20.67 -0.89 2.09
C GLU A 42 -21.98 -0.09 2.25
N LYS A 43 -21.94 0.96 3.07
CA LYS A 43 -23.16 1.61 3.57
C LYS A 43 -23.66 2.72 2.66
N GLU A 44 -22.78 3.57 2.17
CA GLU A 44 -23.17 4.72 1.38
C GLU A 44 -22.25 4.87 0.16
N LYS A 45 -22.86 4.78 -1.00
CA LYS A 45 -22.15 5.00 -2.27
C LYS A 45 -22.46 6.38 -2.83
N SER A 46 -22.20 7.41 -2.03
CA SER A 46 -22.14 8.77 -2.58
C SER A 46 -21.13 8.79 -3.72
N THR A 47 -21.46 9.50 -4.78
CA THR A 47 -20.57 9.67 -5.92
C THR A 47 -19.26 10.30 -5.45
N ILE A 48 -18.14 9.66 -5.73
CA ILE A 48 -16.82 10.23 -5.48
C ILE A 48 -16.54 11.22 -6.61
N ASN A 49 -16.45 12.49 -6.25
CA ASN A 49 -16.24 13.57 -7.20
C ASN A 49 -14.81 14.14 -7.08
N ILE A 50 -13.83 13.28 -7.31
CA ILE A 50 -12.41 13.64 -7.33
C ILE A 50 -11.92 13.43 -8.76
N GLU A 51 -11.41 14.50 -9.37
CA GLU A 51 -10.90 14.46 -10.75
C GLU A 51 -9.57 13.70 -10.84
N ASP A 52 -9.26 13.18 -12.02
CA ASP A 52 -7.99 12.54 -12.39
C ASP A 52 -7.61 11.35 -11.50
N ILE A 53 -8.59 10.61 -11.00
CA ILE A 53 -8.37 9.33 -10.32
C ILE A 53 -9.21 8.22 -10.95
N LYS A 54 -8.70 7.01 -10.91
CA LYS A 54 -9.44 5.82 -11.32
C LYS A 54 -10.08 5.21 -10.07
N ILE A 55 -11.41 5.10 -10.05
CA ILE A 55 -12.14 4.45 -8.98
C ILE A 55 -12.49 3.03 -9.42
N VAL A 56 -12.15 2.05 -8.58
CA VAL A 56 -12.50 0.64 -8.79
C VAL A 56 -13.22 0.08 -7.56
N SER A 57 -14.25 -0.73 -7.77
CA SER A 57 -15.03 -1.34 -6.69
C SER A 57 -15.58 -2.70 -7.09
N LYS A 58 -15.71 -3.61 -6.15
CA LYS A 58 -16.44 -4.87 -6.29
C LYS A 58 -17.88 -4.75 -5.79
N GLY A 59 -18.24 -3.62 -5.20
CA GLY A 59 -19.57 -3.40 -4.63
C GLY A 59 -19.77 -3.88 -3.20
N TYR A 60 -18.71 -4.40 -2.58
CA TYR A 60 -18.66 -4.84 -1.17
C TYR A 60 -17.27 -4.63 -0.59
N ASN A 61 -17.14 -4.70 0.73
CA ASN A 61 -15.88 -4.51 1.41
C ASN A 61 -14.98 -5.74 1.24
N LEU A 62 -13.87 -5.53 0.56
CA LEU A 62 -12.85 -6.56 0.33
C LEU A 62 -11.90 -6.73 1.54
N GLY A 63 -11.88 -5.78 2.48
CA GLY A 63 -10.81 -5.64 3.45
C GLY A 63 -9.53 -5.05 2.84
N CYS A 64 -8.53 -4.83 3.69
CA CYS A 64 -7.31 -4.13 3.28
C CYS A 64 -6.47 -4.95 2.30
N PHE A 65 -6.25 -6.24 2.61
CA PHE A 65 -5.41 -7.12 1.79
C PHE A 65 -5.99 -7.33 0.38
N GLU A 66 -7.24 -7.78 0.28
CA GLU A 66 -7.90 -7.99 -1.01
C GLU A 66 -8.16 -6.68 -1.76
N GLY A 67 -8.37 -5.57 -1.04
CA GLY A 67 -8.45 -4.24 -1.63
C GLY A 67 -7.15 -3.85 -2.33
N ARG A 68 -5.99 -4.04 -1.68
CA ARG A 68 -4.68 -3.83 -2.30
C ARG A 68 -4.46 -4.76 -3.50
N LYS A 69 -4.78 -6.06 -3.38
CA LYS A 69 -4.73 -7.02 -4.48
C LYS A 69 -5.55 -6.54 -5.69
N PHE A 70 -6.79 -6.12 -5.44
CA PHE A 70 -7.68 -5.63 -6.49
C PHE A 70 -7.15 -4.34 -7.15
N GLY A 71 -6.59 -3.41 -6.38
CA GLY A 71 -5.92 -2.22 -6.90
C GLY A 71 -4.72 -2.57 -7.77
N VAL A 72 -3.86 -3.49 -7.31
CA VAL A 72 -2.70 -4.00 -8.07
C VAL A 72 -3.11 -4.66 -9.38
N GLN A 73 -4.19 -5.44 -9.39
CA GLN A 73 -4.72 -6.05 -10.62
C GLN A 73 -5.22 -5.02 -11.64
N ASN A 74 -5.68 -3.87 -11.17
CA ASN A 74 -6.17 -2.76 -12.01
C ASN A 74 -5.09 -1.74 -12.39
N SER A 75 -3.84 -1.94 -11.96
CA SER A 75 -2.72 -1.03 -12.17
C SER A 75 -2.00 -1.27 -13.50
N GLN A 76 -1.44 -0.20 -14.08
CA GLN A 76 -0.68 -0.21 -15.34
C GLN A 76 0.77 0.24 -15.17
N GLY A 77 1.13 0.81 -14.02
CA GLY A 77 2.47 1.31 -13.74
C GLY A 77 3.51 0.21 -13.67
N LYS A 78 4.75 0.55 -14.05
CA LYS A 78 5.93 -0.32 -13.84
C LYS A 78 6.21 -0.53 -12.37
N PHE A 79 5.92 0.49 -11.55
CA PHE A 79 5.98 0.43 -10.10
C PHE A 79 4.60 0.64 -9.50
N ILE A 80 4.37 0.03 -8.35
CA ILE A 80 3.15 0.16 -7.57
C ILE A 80 3.50 0.68 -6.18
N TRP A 81 2.76 1.67 -5.73
CA TRP A 81 2.80 2.20 -4.38
C TRP A 81 1.48 1.92 -3.68
N ASN A 82 1.50 1.11 -2.63
CA ASN A 82 0.36 0.96 -1.74
C ASN A 82 0.36 2.14 -0.76
N PHE A 83 -0.63 3.01 -0.87
CA PHE A 83 -0.75 4.23 -0.09
C PHE A 83 -1.95 4.12 0.86
N ASP A 84 -1.76 4.40 2.13
CA ASP A 84 -2.86 4.36 3.10
C ASP A 84 -3.65 5.67 3.05
N VAL A 85 -4.98 5.58 3.03
CA VAL A 85 -5.86 6.72 2.74
C VAL A 85 -5.82 7.82 3.81
N ASP A 86 -5.45 7.49 5.04
CA ASP A 86 -5.36 8.44 6.17
C ASP A 86 -3.97 9.07 6.33
N ASP A 87 -3.06 8.77 5.41
CA ASP A 87 -1.70 9.30 5.38
C ASP A 87 -1.53 10.41 4.33
N LEU A 88 -0.37 11.08 4.35
CA LEU A 88 -0.08 12.18 3.43
C LEU A 88 1.28 12.02 2.74
N MET A 89 1.35 12.46 1.51
CA MET A 89 2.60 12.72 0.83
C MET A 89 3.11 14.11 1.21
N VAL A 90 4.36 14.22 1.70
CA VAL A 90 4.92 15.47 2.24
C VAL A 90 6.20 15.92 1.55
N GLY A 91 6.75 15.12 0.67
CA GLY A 91 7.97 15.43 -0.08
C GLY A 91 7.83 15.12 -1.56
N ASP A 92 8.55 15.86 -2.39
CA ASP A 92 8.48 15.74 -3.84
C ASP A 92 9.14 14.45 -4.35
N LEU A 93 8.39 13.68 -5.10
CA LEU A 93 8.85 12.53 -5.86
C LEU A 93 9.06 12.97 -7.31
N LEU A 94 10.32 12.93 -7.73
CA LEU A 94 10.72 13.28 -9.08
C LEU A 94 10.82 12.03 -9.97
N ARG A 95 10.71 12.21 -11.28
CA ARG A 95 10.83 11.07 -12.23
C ARG A 95 12.17 10.36 -12.11
N GLU A 96 13.26 11.10 -11.91
CA GLU A 96 14.60 10.57 -11.72
C GLU A 96 14.82 9.84 -10.39
N ASP A 97 13.94 9.99 -9.41
CA ASP A 97 13.99 9.21 -8.17
C ASP A 97 13.60 7.75 -8.42
N ILE A 98 12.80 7.49 -9.45
CA ILE A 98 12.36 6.14 -9.82
C ILE A 98 13.43 5.45 -10.66
N LYS A 99 14.24 4.62 -10.02
CA LYS A 99 15.29 3.82 -10.64
C LYS A 99 14.68 2.54 -11.22
N GLU A 100 14.46 2.50 -12.53
CA GLU A 100 13.74 1.41 -13.23
C GLU A 100 14.44 0.05 -13.15
N ASP A 101 15.72 0.02 -12.82
CA ASP A 101 16.49 -1.19 -12.57
C ASP A 101 16.35 -1.73 -11.11
N ALA A 102 15.58 -1.06 -10.27
CA ALA A 102 15.26 -1.54 -8.93
C ALA A 102 14.04 -2.46 -8.95
N ASP A 103 14.02 -3.43 -8.06
CA ASP A 103 12.84 -4.24 -7.75
C ASP A 103 11.99 -3.59 -6.65
N VAL A 104 12.66 -2.92 -5.71
CA VAL A 104 12.03 -2.16 -4.63
C VAL A 104 12.77 -0.84 -4.44
N LEU A 105 12.01 0.25 -4.35
CA LEU A 105 12.49 1.58 -4.00
C LEU A 105 11.95 1.95 -2.62
N GLN A 106 12.81 2.04 -1.63
CA GLN A 106 12.42 2.43 -0.29
C GLN A 106 12.64 3.93 -0.09
N MET A 107 11.61 4.62 0.41
CA MET A 107 11.67 6.03 0.77
C MET A 107 11.75 6.23 2.28
N PHE A 108 12.16 7.44 2.70
CA PHE A 108 12.11 7.85 4.08
C PHE A 108 10.73 8.41 4.41
N TYR A 109 10.36 8.35 5.68
CA TYR A 109 9.08 8.83 6.16
C TYR A 109 9.19 9.51 7.53
N ILE A 110 8.16 10.24 7.89
CA ILE A 110 7.98 10.83 9.22
C ILE A 110 6.67 10.34 9.82
N TYR A 111 6.59 10.34 11.14
CA TYR A 111 5.30 10.29 11.83
C TYR A 111 4.70 11.69 11.95
N ASN A 112 3.39 11.79 12.01
CA ASN A 112 2.69 13.06 12.25
C ASN A 112 3.00 13.67 13.64
N THR A 113 3.77 12.98 14.49
CA THR A 113 4.38 13.49 15.71
C THR A 113 5.68 14.26 15.48
N GLY A 114 6.14 14.36 14.22
CA GLY A 114 7.42 14.98 13.84
C GLY A 114 8.65 14.07 13.97
N GLN A 115 8.50 12.84 14.45
CA GLN A 115 9.60 11.87 14.51
C GLN A 115 9.96 11.39 13.10
N LYS A 116 11.21 11.58 12.70
CA LYS A 116 11.71 11.18 11.36
C LYS A 116 12.30 9.77 11.38
N HIS A 117 12.01 9.03 10.32
CA HIS A 117 12.67 7.79 9.96
C HIS A 117 13.41 8.00 8.63
N ASP A 118 14.61 8.56 8.72
CA ASP A 118 15.47 8.92 7.59
C ASP A 118 16.70 8.00 7.46
N LYS A 119 16.78 6.94 8.25
CA LYS A 119 17.88 5.98 8.18
C LYS A 119 17.67 5.02 7.02
N LYS A 120 18.75 4.72 6.29
CA LYS A 120 18.80 3.57 5.39
C LYS A 120 18.53 2.32 6.21
N MET A 121 17.38 1.74 6.03
CA MET A 121 17.03 0.49 6.66
C MET A 121 17.42 -0.64 5.72
N LEU A 122 18.26 -1.55 6.18
CA LEU A 122 18.53 -2.76 5.41
C LEU A 122 17.23 -3.56 5.28
N PRO A 123 17.02 -4.26 4.15
CA PRO A 123 15.80 -5.05 3.92
C PRO A 123 15.46 -6.03 5.04
N ILE A 124 16.45 -6.40 5.84
CA ILE A 124 16.34 -7.41 6.91
C ILE A 124 15.99 -6.79 8.26
N GLU A 125 16.28 -5.50 8.49
CA GLU A 125 16.31 -4.96 9.85
C GLU A 125 15.03 -4.24 10.27
N TYR A 126 14.27 -3.64 9.36
CA TYR A 126 13.14 -2.81 9.77
C TYR A 126 12.09 -2.58 8.69
N GLY A 127 10.87 -2.50 9.16
CA GLY A 127 9.79 -1.91 8.41
C GLY A 127 9.08 -2.86 7.46
N ILE A 128 8.15 -3.58 8.03
CA ILE A 128 7.15 -4.35 7.29
C ILE A 128 6.17 -3.45 6.54
N ASN A 129 6.30 -2.14 6.69
CA ASN A 129 5.34 -1.16 6.16
C ASN A 129 5.33 -1.12 4.64
N VAL A 130 4.23 -1.51 4.02
CA VAL A 130 4.09 -1.55 2.56
C VAL A 130 4.06 -0.15 1.95
N TRP A 131 3.54 0.83 2.67
CA TRP A 131 3.39 2.21 2.22
C TRP A 131 4.70 3.00 2.08
N SER A 132 5.80 2.56 2.70
CA SER A 132 7.10 3.21 2.59
C SER A 132 7.93 2.78 1.38
N ARG A 133 7.33 2.07 0.42
CA ARG A 133 8.03 1.48 -0.73
C ARG A 133 7.25 1.57 -2.02
N LEU A 134 8.00 1.72 -3.11
CA LEU A 134 7.52 1.43 -4.46
C LEU A 134 8.01 0.03 -4.85
N TYR A 135 7.11 -0.80 -5.31
CA TYR A 135 7.40 -2.17 -5.72
C TYR A 135 7.31 -2.31 -7.23
N LYS A 136 8.23 -3.02 -7.83
CA LYS A 136 8.10 -3.39 -9.23
C LYS A 136 6.81 -4.18 -9.44
N SER A 137 6.01 -3.75 -10.40
CA SER A 137 4.64 -4.26 -10.61
C SER A 137 4.59 -5.77 -10.78
N GLU A 138 5.56 -6.34 -11.50
CA GLU A 138 5.63 -7.79 -11.75
C GLU A 138 5.77 -8.60 -10.46
N ILE A 139 6.47 -8.08 -9.45
CA ILE A 139 6.65 -8.76 -8.15
C ILE A 139 5.31 -8.87 -7.42
N LEU A 140 4.58 -7.74 -7.32
CA LEU A 140 3.28 -7.74 -6.65
C LEU A 140 2.23 -8.55 -7.43
N LYS A 141 2.20 -8.41 -8.74
CA LYS A 141 1.26 -9.17 -9.60
C LYS A 141 1.53 -10.67 -9.49
N ASN A 142 2.81 -11.09 -9.53
CA ASN A 142 3.18 -12.49 -9.36
C ASN A 142 2.83 -13.01 -7.95
N PHE A 143 3.04 -12.22 -6.90
CA PHE A 143 2.63 -12.58 -5.54
C PHE A 143 1.12 -12.82 -5.48
N TYR A 144 0.32 -11.85 -5.91
CA TYR A 144 -1.14 -11.96 -5.82
C TYR A 144 -1.75 -13.00 -6.78
N SER A 145 -1.09 -13.32 -7.91
CA SER A 145 -1.59 -14.33 -8.86
C SER A 145 -1.53 -15.76 -8.31
N LYS A 146 -0.69 -16.02 -7.32
CA LYS A 146 -0.61 -17.32 -6.63
C LYS A 146 -1.80 -17.58 -5.70
N LEU A 147 -2.54 -16.54 -5.34
CA LEU A 147 -3.66 -16.63 -4.41
C LEU A 147 -4.96 -16.84 -5.18
N GLU A 148 -5.37 -18.12 -5.33
CA GLU A 148 -6.51 -18.52 -6.14
C GLU A 148 -7.86 -18.19 -5.49
N ARG A 149 -7.90 -18.08 -4.17
CA ARG A 149 -9.11 -17.70 -3.42
C ARG A 149 -8.96 -16.39 -2.68
N PRO A 150 -10.07 -15.68 -2.36
CA PRO A 150 -10.03 -14.54 -1.47
C PRO A 150 -9.56 -14.94 -0.06
N VAL A 151 -8.86 -14.02 0.61
CA VAL A 151 -8.38 -14.19 1.98
C VAL A 151 -8.82 -13.04 2.86
N ASN A 152 -9.12 -13.34 4.12
CA ASN A 152 -9.60 -12.38 5.09
C ASN A 152 -8.48 -12.03 6.09
N ILE A 153 -7.54 -11.20 5.67
CA ILE A 153 -6.39 -10.78 6.45
C ILE A 153 -6.55 -9.32 6.82
N PHE A 154 -6.74 -9.03 8.11
CA PHE A 154 -6.95 -7.69 8.63
C PHE A 154 -5.75 -7.09 9.35
N LEU A 155 -4.84 -7.93 9.84
CA LEU A 155 -3.66 -7.48 10.58
C LEU A 155 -2.42 -8.15 10.02
N ARG A 156 -1.29 -7.44 10.05
CA ARG A 156 0.01 -7.95 9.60
C ARG A 156 0.06 -8.40 8.13
N GLU A 157 -0.86 -7.94 7.31
CA GLU A 157 -0.80 -8.14 5.85
C GLU A 157 0.50 -7.57 5.27
N ASP A 158 1.01 -6.52 5.87
CA ASP A 158 2.30 -5.91 5.54
C ASP A 158 3.46 -6.89 5.73
N LEU A 159 3.43 -7.69 6.81
CA LEU A 159 4.46 -8.69 7.07
C LEU A 159 4.48 -9.77 6.00
N ILE A 160 3.31 -10.26 5.60
CA ILE A 160 3.18 -11.28 4.56
C ILE A 160 3.71 -10.75 3.22
N LEU A 161 3.26 -9.57 2.83
CA LEU A 161 3.71 -8.95 1.60
C LEU A 161 5.20 -8.66 1.61
N PHE A 162 5.72 -8.16 2.73
CA PHE A 162 7.15 -7.91 2.89
C PHE A 162 7.97 -9.19 2.77
N ASP A 163 7.57 -10.28 3.41
CA ASP A 163 8.30 -11.56 3.33
C ASP A 163 8.31 -12.12 1.90
N ALA A 164 7.17 -12.07 1.21
CA ALA A 164 7.08 -12.51 -0.18
C ALA A 164 7.94 -11.65 -1.12
N VAL A 165 7.90 -10.33 -0.96
CA VAL A 165 8.73 -9.41 -1.74
C VAL A 165 10.21 -9.63 -1.44
N ARG A 166 10.60 -9.80 -0.19
CA ARG A 166 11.99 -10.06 0.22
C ARG A 166 12.57 -11.32 -0.43
N LYS A 167 11.75 -12.34 -0.64
CA LYS A 167 12.16 -13.58 -1.32
C LYS A 167 12.33 -13.40 -2.83
N SER A 168 11.57 -12.51 -3.43
CA SER A 168 11.51 -12.31 -4.89
C SER A 168 12.40 -11.17 -5.40
N ALA A 169 12.52 -10.09 -4.63
CA ALA A 169 13.26 -8.88 -5.01
C ALA A 169 14.77 -9.06 -4.80
N ARG A 170 15.55 -8.72 -5.82
CA ARG A 170 17.01 -8.81 -5.81
C ARG A 170 17.69 -7.44 -5.69
N VAL A 171 17.09 -6.41 -6.27
CA VAL A 171 17.67 -5.07 -6.35
C VAL A 171 16.85 -4.10 -5.52
N TRP A 172 17.40 -3.72 -4.37
CA TRP A 172 16.83 -2.73 -3.46
C TRP A 172 17.58 -1.42 -3.57
N LYS A 173 16.87 -0.33 -3.80
CA LYS A 173 17.43 1.02 -3.84
C LYS A 173 16.66 1.95 -2.92
N TYR A 174 17.27 3.11 -2.63
CA TYR A 174 16.69 4.10 -1.74
C TYR A 174 16.39 5.38 -2.50
N ILE A 175 15.28 5.99 -2.14
CA ILE A 175 14.99 7.38 -2.43
C ILE A 175 15.34 8.14 -1.15
N PRO A 176 16.48 8.86 -1.09
CA PRO A 176 16.99 9.46 0.16
C PRO A 176 16.25 10.76 0.50
N LYS A 177 14.93 10.72 0.45
CA LYS A 177 14.04 11.84 0.71
C LYS A 177 12.91 11.39 1.64
N VAL A 178 12.47 12.26 2.53
CA VAL A 178 11.23 12.07 3.28
C VAL A 178 10.08 12.41 2.34
N ILE A 179 9.32 11.40 1.96
CA ILE A 179 8.22 11.53 1.00
C ILE A 179 6.86 11.30 1.66
N TYR A 180 6.82 10.50 2.71
CA TYR A 180 5.59 10.00 3.31
C TYR A 180 5.45 10.46 4.75
N GLU A 181 4.24 10.84 5.16
CA GLU A 181 3.87 11.11 6.54
C GLU A 181 2.82 10.09 6.99
N TYR A 182 3.24 9.25 7.95
CA TYR A 182 2.37 8.26 8.56
C TYR A 182 1.54 8.87 9.69
N ASN A 183 0.22 8.75 9.60
CA ASN A 183 -0.70 9.26 10.58
C ASN A 183 -0.90 8.28 11.76
N PHE A 184 0.02 8.30 12.70
CA PHE A 184 0.00 7.42 13.85
C PHE A 184 -1.29 7.54 14.71
N LYS A 185 -1.95 8.69 14.71
CA LYS A 185 -3.17 8.91 15.50
C LYS A 185 -4.38 8.13 14.98
N ASN A 186 -4.43 7.91 13.66
CA ASN A 186 -5.52 7.19 13.00
C ASN A 186 -5.22 5.69 12.87
N ALA A 187 -4.01 5.26 13.16
CA ALA A 187 -3.58 3.89 12.99
C ALA A 187 -4.59 2.91 13.63
N THR A 188 -4.99 1.93 12.86
CA THR A 188 -5.95 0.88 13.28
C THR A 188 -5.51 0.16 14.57
N TYR A 189 -4.19 0.16 14.83
CA TYR A 189 -3.57 -0.42 16.01
C TYR A 189 -3.94 0.30 17.32
N ASN A 190 -4.29 1.59 17.24
CA ASN A 190 -4.65 2.41 18.40
C ASN A 190 -6.16 2.40 18.73
N LYS A 191 -6.98 1.80 17.87
CA LYS A 191 -8.41 1.63 18.14
C LYS A 191 -8.59 0.30 18.86
N ASP A 192 -9.21 0.33 20.05
CA ASP A 192 -9.52 -0.82 20.94
C ASP A 192 -10.15 -2.03 20.22
N ARG A 193 -9.43 -2.65 19.31
CA ARG A 193 -9.82 -3.94 18.76
C ARG A 193 -9.32 -5.03 19.70
N LYS A 194 -10.21 -5.91 20.10
CA LYS A 194 -9.87 -7.15 20.80
C LYS A 194 -8.97 -7.98 19.88
N VAL A 195 -7.68 -7.74 19.96
CA VAL A 195 -6.62 -8.32 19.11
C VAL A 195 -6.68 -9.86 19.11
N LYS A 196 -7.26 -10.46 20.14
CA LYS A 196 -7.39 -11.91 20.28
C LYS A 196 -8.32 -12.52 19.24
N ASP A 197 -9.50 -11.92 19.03
CA ASP A 197 -10.53 -12.45 18.12
C ASP A 197 -10.10 -12.37 16.65
N VAL A 198 -9.28 -11.38 16.31
CA VAL A 198 -8.77 -11.19 14.95
C VAL A 198 -7.67 -12.19 14.60
N ARG A 199 -6.85 -12.60 15.58
CA ARG A 199 -5.79 -13.62 15.35
C ARG A 199 -6.36 -14.99 15.07
N GLU A 200 -7.44 -15.37 15.75
CA GLU A 200 -8.08 -16.67 15.55
C GLU A 200 -8.84 -16.71 14.21
N ALA A 201 -9.50 -15.61 13.84
CA ALA A 201 -10.29 -15.54 12.61
C ALA A 201 -9.48 -15.64 11.30
N ASN A 202 -8.17 -15.33 11.35
CA ASN A 202 -7.34 -15.24 10.15
C ASN A 202 -6.26 -16.31 10.03
N PHE A 203 -6.13 -17.22 11.01
CA PHE A 203 -5.02 -18.17 11.05
C PHE A 203 -4.92 -19.04 9.79
N GLU A 204 -6.03 -19.60 9.33
CA GLU A 204 -6.07 -20.45 8.13
C GLU A 204 -5.76 -19.65 6.85
N ASP A 205 -6.17 -18.40 6.77
CA ASP A 205 -5.83 -17.52 5.65
C ASP A 205 -4.36 -17.13 5.65
N TYR A 206 -3.77 -16.86 6.80
CA TYR A 206 -2.32 -16.63 6.92
C TYR A 206 -1.53 -17.85 6.48
N LYS A 207 -1.92 -19.04 6.96
CA LYS A 207 -1.30 -20.29 6.59
C LYS A 207 -1.38 -20.53 5.09
N TYR A 208 -2.55 -20.37 4.51
CA TYR A 208 -2.78 -20.49 3.06
C TYR A 208 -1.86 -19.57 2.27
N VAL A 209 -1.86 -18.27 2.56
CA VAL A 209 -1.02 -17.30 1.84
C VAL A 209 0.46 -17.65 2.00
N TYR A 210 0.88 -18.04 3.18
CA TYR A 210 2.27 -18.41 3.43
C TYR A 210 2.68 -19.66 2.63
N GLU A 211 1.86 -20.69 2.59
CA GLU A 211 2.09 -21.91 1.83
C GLU A 211 2.17 -21.64 0.34
N GLU A 212 1.16 -20.94 -0.25
CA GLU A 212 1.12 -20.63 -1.68
C GLU A 212 2.28 -19.72 -2.13
N THR A 213 2.74 -18.83 -1.27
CA THR A 213 3.82 -17.89 -1.63
C THR A 213 5.22 -18.36 -1.27
N SER A 214 5.33 -19.43 -0.49
CA SER A 214 6.64 -20.01 -0.08
C SER A 214 7.17 -21.05 -1.07
N MET A 215 6.35 -21.52 -2.00
CA MET A 215 6.78 -22.47 -3.04
C MET A 215 7.50 -21.76 -4.19
N VAL A 216 8.70 -21.23 -3.93
CA VAL A 216 9.64 -20.73 -4.96
C VAL A 216 11.04 -21.18 -4.63
#